data_737be157f67e207b3db2214ffba26e83
#
_entry.id   737be157f67e207b3db2214ffba26e83
#
_cell.length_a   1.000
_cell.length_b   1.000
_cell.length_c   1.000
_cell.angle_alpha   90.00
_cell.angle_beta   90.00
_cell.angle_gamma   90.00
#
_symmetry.space_group_name_H-M   'P 1'
#
loop_
_entity.id
_entity.type
_entity.pdbx_description
1 polymer ?
#
loop_
_entity_poly.entity_id
_entity_poly.type
_entity_poly.pdbx_seq_one_letter_code
_entity_poly.pdbx_strand_id
1 'polypeptide(L)'
;LALVRGEVASESASSEQIVGSDSSDEHLEPTGASEEKKDDTVLNKQGQTFEKVAEAVLDPQDQAFVDKATRLVLTHLSDTDFNIDRLCREMAMSRTLFYGRLKTLTGQSPQDFMRLIRLEQAAIFLKQGDSVLDVSVKAGFVNVKYFSTVFKKHFGVSPSKYL
;
A
#
# COMPACT_ATOMS: atom_id res chain seq x y z
N LEU A 1 -15.48 58.79 -5.35
CA LEU A 1 -16.58 58.79 -6.33
C LEU A 1 -16.94 57.36 -6.64
N ALA A 2 -18.03 56.94 -5.99
CA ALA A 2 -19.31 56.42 -6.49
C ALA A 2 -19.21 54.97 -6.97
N LEU A 3 -19.72 54.00 -6.17
CA LEU A 3 -21.12 53.50 -6.07
C LEU A 3 -21.65 52.88 -7.37
N VAL A 4 -22.04 51.61 -7.29
CA VAL A 4 -23.39 51.01 -7.45
C VAL A 4 -23.18 49.49 -7.39
N ARG A 5 -23.58 48.73 -6.43
CA ARG A 5 -24.89 48.14 -6.03
C ARG A 5 -25.66 47.48 -7.17
N GLY A 6 -26.03 46.25 -6.89
CA GLY A 6 -27.05 45.43 -7.54
C GLY A 6 -26.88 43.96 -7.12
N GLU A 7 -27.36 43.53 -6.08
CA GLU A 7 -28.58 42.83 -5.59
C GLU A 7 -29.53 42.38 -6.68
N VAL A 8 -29.91 41.14 -6.61
CA VAL A 8 -31.20 40.45 -6.32
C VAL A 8 -31.15 39.05 -6.90
N ALA A 9 -31.25 38.07 -6.06
CA ALA A 9 -32.43 37.40 -5.51
C ALA A 9 -33.09 36.40 -6.49
N SER A 10 -33.12 35.16 -5.97
CA SER A 10 -34.25 34.29 -5.67
C SER A 10 -35.06 33.83 -6.88
N GLU A 11 -35.50 32.66 -6.93
CA GLU A 11 -36.50 31.77 -6.33
C GLU A 11 -36.55 30.50 -7.12
N SER A 12 -36.55 29.40 -6.54
CA SER A 12 -37.53 28.53 -5.89
C SER A 12 -38.36 27.65 -6.81
N ALA A 13 -38.53 26.47 -6.28
CA ALA A 13 -39.69 25.55 -6.38
C ALA A 13 -39.79 24.74 -7.68
N SER A 14 -40.22 23.55 -7.70
CA SER A 14 -40.96 22.61 -6.88
C SER A 14 -40.98 21.29 -7.62
N SER A 15 -40.93 20.24 -6.88
CA SER A 15 -41.90 19.15 -6.76
C SER A 15 -42.49 18.53 -8.01
N GLU A 16 -42.40 17.21 -8.04
CA GLU A 16 -43.50 16.23 -8.04
C GLU A 16 -42.94 14.83 -8.17
N GLN A 17 -43.06 14.07 -7.19
CA GLN A 17 -43.78 12.84 -6.86
C GLN A 17 -44.60 12.21 -7.96
N ILE A 18 -44.44 10.92 -8.19
CA ILE A 18 -45.44 9.88 -8.44
C ILE A 18 -44.71 8.54 -8.21
N VAL A 19 -44.92 7.82 -7.15
CA VAL A 19 -45.95 6.88 -6.66
C VAL A 19 -46.33 5.76 -7.65
N GLY A 20 -46.21 4.55 -7.10
CA GLY A 20 -46.90 3.35 -7.61
C GLY A 20 -45.99 2.14 -7.53
N SER A 21 -45.96 1.39 -6.41
CA SER A 21 -46.81 0.22 -6.08
C SER A 21 -46.70 -0.90 -7.12
N ASP A 22 -46.47 -2.13 -6.80
CA ASP A 22 -47.08 -2.98 -5.79
C ASP A 22 -46.45 -4.38 -5.87
N SER A 23 -46.36 -5.07 -4.74
CA SER A 23 -46.67 -6.49 -4.47
C SER A 23 -46.00 -7.56 -5.36
N SER A 24 -45.54 -8.65 -4.90
CA SER A 24 -45.94 -9.58 -3.83
C SER A 24 -44.92 -10.67 -3.71
N ASP A 25 -44.65 -11.05 -2.47
CA ASP A 25 -44.70 -12.39 -1.88
C ASP A 25 -44.25 -13.60 -2.72
N GLU A 26 -43.29 -14.32 -2.16
CA GLU A 26 -43.43 -15.64 -1.53
C GLU A 26 -42.08 -16.16 -1.07
N HIS A 27 -41.89 -16.16 0.14
CA HIS A 27 -41.66 -17.20 1.16
C HIS A 27 -41.44 -18.59 0.59
N LEU A 28 -40.23 -19.14 0.81
CA LEU A 28 -39.99 -20.55 1.11
C LEU A 28 -38.52 -20.75 1.53
N GLU A 29 -38.28 -20.85 2.84
CA GLU A 29 -37.30 -21.80 3.35
C GLU A 29 -38.01 -23.18 3.48
N PRO A 30 -37.29 -24.31 3.42
CA PRO A 30 -36.49 -24.69 4.54
C PRO A 30 -35.28 -25.65 4.28
N THR A 31 -34.39 -25.66 5.25
CA THR A 31 -33.70 -26.79 5.84
C THR A 31 -32.85 -27.72 4.98
N GLY A 32 -31.63 -27.90 5.43
CA GLY A 32 -30.91 -29.12 5.17
C GLY A 32 -29.39 -28.95 5.34
N ALA A 33 -28.96 -29.23 6.56
CA ALA A 33 -27.59 -29.48 6.97
C ALA A 33 -26.73 -30.22 5.95
N SER A 34 -25.51 -29.73 5.79
CA SER A 34 -24.33 -30.63 5.86
C SER A 34 -23.07 -29.75 5.82
N GLU A 35 -22.38 -29.69 6.90
CA GLU A 35 -20.99 -29.29 7.01
C GLU A 35 -20.15 -30.22 6.11
N GLU A 36 -19.68 -29.72 5.01
CA GLU A 36 -18.48 -30.25 4.37
C GLU A 36 -17.41 -29.16 4.39
N LYS A 37 -16.50 -29.31 5.33
CA LYS A 37 -15.17 -28.69 5.26
C LYS A 37 -14.52 -29.18 3.97
N LYS A 38 -14.61 -28.39 2.92
CA LYS A 38 -13.72 -28.52 1.77
C LYS A 38 -12.41 -27.89 2.15
N ASP A 39 -11.47 -28.77 2.45
CA ASP A 39 -10.06 -28.50 2.46
C ASP A 39 -9.65 -28.16 1.01
N ASP A 40 -9.71 -26.88 0.67
CA ASP A 40 -9.25 -26.38 -0.62
C ASP A 40 -7.71 -26.30 -0.61
N THR A 41 -7.10 -27.46 -0.50
CA THR A 41 -5.67 -27.63 -0.81
C THR A 41 -5.53 -27.53 -2.32
N VAL A 42 -5.30 -26.33 -2.84
CA VAL A 42 -5.04 -26.10 -4.25
C VAL A 42 -3.64 -26.65 -4.57
N LEU A 43 -3.62 -27.84 -5.14
CA LEU A 43 -2.41 -28.46 -5.69
C LEU A 43 -2.09 -27.85 -7.06
N ASN A 44 -0.83 -27.44 -7.26
CA ASN A 44 -0.37 -27.06 -8.59
C ASN A 44 -0.32 -28.32 -9.50
N LYS A 45 -0.20 -28.12 -10.82
CA LYS A 45 -0.13 -29.21 -11.82
C LYS A 45 1.02 -30.21 -11.61
N GLN A 46 1.86 -30.02 -10.58
CA GLN A 46 2.99 -30.88 -10.21
C GLN A 46 2.81 -31.53 -8.82
N GLY A 47 1.63 -31.40 -8.19
CA GLY A 47 1.32 -32.08 -6.93
C GLY A 47 2.04 -31.54 -5.68
N GLN A 48 2.49 -30.28 -5.72
CA GLN A 48 3.16 -29.64 -4.59
C GLN A 48 2.19 -28.71 -3.87
N THR A 49 2.10 -28.84 -2.55
CA THR A 49 1.30 -27.94 -1.70
C THR A 49 1.95 -26.57 -1.61
N PHE A 50 1.13 -25.51 -1.61
CA PHE A 50 1.60 -24.11 -1.55
C PHE A 50 2.42 -23.76 -0.28
N GLU A 51 2.38 -24.56 0.76
CA GLU A 51 3.23 -24.39 1.94
C GLU A 51 4.73 -24.54 1.66
N LYS A 52 5.09 -25.24 0.61
CA LYS A 52 6.50 -25.48 0.25
C LYS A 52 7.11 -24.37 -0.62
N VAL A 53 6.30 -23.40 -1.07
CA VAL A 53 6.76 -22.27 -1.91
C VAL A 53 7.22 -21.09 -1.05
N ALA A 54 6.89 -21.06 0.24
CA ALA A 54 7.28 -19.99 1.17
C ALA A 54 8.76 -20.03 1.60
N GLU A 55 9.46 -21.13 1.33
CA GLU A 55 10.91 -21.30 1.55
C GLU A 55 11.68 -21.53 0.23
N ALA A 56 11.25 -20.94 -0.86
CA ALA A 56 12.09 -20.86 -2.04
C ALA A 56 13.29 -19.95 -1.68
N VAL A 57 14.38 -20.57 -1.31
CA VAL A 57 15.69 -19.90 -1.25
C VAL A 57 15.88 -19.23 -2.60
N LEU A 58 15.82 -17.90 -2.63
CA LEU A 58 16.07 -17.14 -3.86
C LEU A 58 17.40 -17.58 -4.44
N ASP A 59 17.46 -17.72 -5.76
CA ASP A 59 18.73 -17.93 -6.46
C ASP A 59 19.72 -16.85 -5.97
N PRO A 60 21.01 -17.19 -5.77
CA PRO A 60 22.02 -16.22 -5.33
C PRO A 60 22.05 -14.93 -6.16
N GLN A 61 21.73 -14.99 -7.45
CA GLN A 61 21.64 -13.82 -8.31
C GLN A 61 20.40 -12.97 -8.03
N ASP A 62 19.28 -13.60 -7.68
CA ASP A 62 18.05 -12.93 -7.32
C ASP A 62 18.16 -12.31 -5.94
N GLN A 63 18.79 -12.99 -4.99
CA GLN A 63 19.12 -12.43 -3.69
C GLN A 63 20.03 -11.20 -3.83
N ALA A 64 21.12 -11.31 -4.61
CA ALA A 64 22.04 -10.19 -4.86
C ALA A 64 21.33 -9.00 -5.53
N PHE A 65 20.35 -9.25 -6.38
CA PHE A 65 19.54 -8.19 -6.99
C PHE A 65 18.69 -7.44 -5.93
N VAL A 66 17.96 -8.17 -5.08
CA VAL A 66 17.16 -7.57 -4.01
C VAL A 66 18.05 -6.83 -3.01
N ASP A 67 19.17 -7.42 -2.61
CA ASP A 67 20.14 -6.80 -1.70
C ASP A 67 20.75 -5.51 -2.27
N LYS A 68 21.09 -5.51 -3.56
CA LYS A 68 21.59 -4.31 -4.22
C LYS A 68 20.54 -3.20 -4.25
N ALA A 69 19.30 -3.54 -4.62
CA ALA A 69 18.20 -2.57 -4.62
C ALA A 69 17.95 -2.01 -3.21
N THR A 70 17.94 -2.85 -2.18
CA THR A 70 17.79 -2.45 -0.78
C THR A 70 18.90 -1.52 -0.34
N ARG A 71 20.16 -1.86 -0.63
CA ARG A 71 21.33 -1.01 -0.28
C ARG A 71 21.25 0.36 -0.95
N LEU A 72 20.84 0.44 -2.20
CA LEU A 72 20.68 1.72 -2.90
C LEU A 72 19.61 2.59 -2.24
N VAL A 73 18.47 2.02 -1.87
CA VAL A 73 17.44 2.76 -1.13
C VAL A 73 17.96 3.25 0.22
N LEU A 74 18.71 2.42 0.95
CA LEU A 74 19.30 2.80 2.25
C LEU A 74 20.37 3.88 2.09
N THR A 75 21.20 3.82 1.05
CA THR A 75 22.23 4.84 0.77
C THR A 75 21.61 6.21 0.51
N HIS A 76 20.45 6.23 -0.13
CA HIS A 76 19.70 7.45 -0.45
C HIS A 76 18.47 7.66 0.43
N LEU A 77 18.50 7.15 1.66
CA LEU A 77 17.33 7.09 2.53
C LEU A 77 16.68 8.44 2.76
N SER A 78 17.47 9.46 3.11
CA SER A 78 17.00 10.83 3.39
C SER A 78 16.82 11.69 2.14
N ASP A 79 17.25 11.19 0.98
CA ASP A 79 17.09 11.91 -0.29
C ASP A 79 15.65 11.77 -0.79
N THR A 80 14.88 12.85 -0.68
CA THR A 80 13.48 12.91 -1.12
C THR A 80 13.32 12.85 -2.64
N ASP A 81 14.38 13.19 -3.38
CA ASP A 81 14.40 13.14 -4.85
C ASP A 81 14.82 11.76 -5.38
N PHE A 82 15.25 10.86 -4.48
CA PHE A 82 15.54 9.49 -4.85
C PHE A 82 14.25 8.73 -5.13
N ASN A 83 13.98 8.53 -6.42
CA ASN A 83 12.77 7.91 -6.94
C ASN A 83 13.07 6.63 -7.74
N ILE A 84 12.01 5.98 -8.24
CA ILE A 84 12.12 4.73 -8.98
C ILE A 84 13.00 4.86 -10.24
N ASP A 85 12.93 5.98 -10.94
CA ASP A 85 13.72 6.16 -12.17
C ASP A 85 15.22 6.26 -11.85
N ARG A 86 15.56 6.87 -10.73
CA ARG A 86 16.93 6.94 -10.25
C ARG A 86 17.42 5.59 -9.75
N LEU A 87 16.59 4.86 -9.01
CA LEU A 87 16.88 3.49 -8.59
C LEU A 87 17.14 2.57 -9.80
N CYS A 88 16.29 2.62 -10.83
CA CYS A 88 16.49 1.83 -12.06
C CYS A 88 17.80 2.16 -12.77
N ARG A 89 18.17 3.45 -12.85
CA ARG A 89 19.45 3.88 -13.45
C ARG A 89 20.64 3.33 -12.67
N GLU A 90 20.61 3.39 -11.34
CA GLU A 90 21.70 2.86 -10.51
C GLU A 90 21.77 1.33 -10.50
N MET A 91 20.64 0.68 -10.74
CA MET A 91 20.57 -0.75 -10.99
C MET A 91 21.02 -1.14 -12.40
N ALA A 92 21.28 -0.17 -13.30
CA ALA A 92 21.58 -0.37 -14.71
C ALA A 92 20.50 -1.18 -15.46
N MET A 93 19.25 -0.94 -15.14
CA MET A 93 18.10 -1.66 -15.69
C MET A 93 17.04 -0.71 -16.22
N SER A 94 16.32 -1.13 -17.27
CA SER A 94 15.11 -0.42 -17.68
C SER A 94 14.01 -0.53 -16.60
N ARG A 95 13.12 0.46 -16.54
CA ARG A 95 12.02 0.46 -15.58
C ARG A 95 11.14 -0.79 -15.69
N THR A 96 10.84 -1.24 -16.91
CA THR A 96 10.01 -2.43 -17.15
C THR A 96 10.67 -3.70 -16.63
N LEU A 97 11.97 -3.89 -16.89
CA LEU A 97 12.70 -5.04 -16.41
C LEU A 97 12.84 -5.05 -14.89
N PHE A 98 13.17 -3.91 -14.31
CA PHE A 98 13.27 -3.77 -12.86
C PHE A 98 11.94 -4.08 -12.17
N TYR A 99 10.84 -3.49 -12.68
CA TYR A 99 9.50 -3.71 -12.15
C TYR A 99 9.10 -5.17 -12.21
N GLY A 100 9.23 -5.82 -13.37
CA GLY A 100 8.88 -7.22 -13.56
C GLY A 100 9.67 -8.14 -12.63
N ARG A 101 11.00 -7.98 -12.58
CA ARG A 101 11.88 -8.81 -11.74
C ARG A 101 11.58 -8.61 -10.26
N LEU A 102 11.49 -7.36 -9.80
CA LEU A 102 11.18 -7.07 -8.39
C LEU A 102 9.81 -7.64 -7.99
N LYS A 103 8.79 -7.47 -8.82
CA LYS A 103 7.44 -7.99 -8.58
C LYS A 103 7.43 -9.51 -8.48
N THR A 104 8.16 -10.19 -9.36
CA THR A 104 8.28 -11.66 -9.33
C THR A 104 8.96 -12.14 -8.05
N LEU A 105 10.04 -11.48 -7.62
CA LEU A 105 10.84 -11.91 -6.48
C LEU A 105 10.23 -11.53 -5.12
N THR A 106 9.61 -10.37 -5.02
CA THR A 106 9.14 -9.82 -3.74
C THR A 106 7.61 -9.73 -3.64
N GLY A 107 6.89 -9.92 -4.73
CA GLY A 107 5.45 -9.68 -4.79
C GLY A 107 5.05 -8.21 -4.73
N GLN A 108 5.99 -7.28 -4.57
CA GLN A 108 5.75 -5.85 -4.30
C GLN A 108 5.95 -4.98 -5.54
N SER A 109 5.27 -3.83 -5.57
CA SER A 109 5.60 -2.78 -6.52
C SER A 109 6.91 -2.08 -6.10
N PRO A 110 7.69 -1.47 -7.01
CA PRO A 110 8.88 -0.70 -6.64
C PRO A 110 8.61 0.42 -5.65
N GLN A 111 7.45 1.10 -5.75
CA GLN A 111 7.06 2.13 -4.79
C GLN A 111 6.83 1.55 -3.40
N ASP A 112 6.14 0.41 -3.32
CA ASP A 112 5.88 -0.27 -2.05
C ASP A 112 7.17 -0.79 -1.43
N PHE A 113 8.05 -1.36 -2.24
CA PHE A 113 9.37 -1.83 -1.82
C PHE A 113 10.22 -0.71 -1.21
N MET A 114 10.36 0.43 -1.92
CA MET A 114 11.09 1.58 -1.38
C MET A 114 10.44 2.12 -0.10
N ARG A 115 9.12 2.22 -0.08
CA ARG A 115 8.37 2.70 1.09
C ARG A 115 8.57 1.78 2.29
N LEU A 116 8.54 0.47 2.09
CA LEU A 116 8.72 -0.50 3.16
C LEU A 116 10.12 -0.35 3.80
N ILE A 117 11.18 -0.30 3.00
CA ILE A 117 12.55 -0.10 3.50
C ILE A 117 12.65 1.19 4.32
N ARG A 118 12.07 2.30 3.82
CA ARG A 118 12.04 3.57 4.56
C ARG A 118 11.28 3.48 5.88
N LEU A 119 10.17 2.74 5.93
CA LEU A 119 9.38 2.54 7.15
C LEU A 119 10.13 1.66 8.17
N GLU A 120 10.82 0.62 7.73
CA GLU A 120 11.61 -0.23 8.61
C GLU A 120 12.77 0.54 9.23
N GLN A 121 13.46 1.36 8.45
CA GLN A 121 14.52 2.24 8.99
C GLN A 121 13.95 3.30 9.94
N ALA A 122 12.80 3.86 9.64
CA ALA A 122 12.10 4.77 10.53
C ALA A 122 11.78 4.11 11.88
N ALA A 123 11.37 2.85 11.89
CA ALA A 123 11.12 2.10 13.12
C ALA A 123 12.40 1.95 13.97
N ILE A 124 13.56 1.77 13.33
CA ILE A 124 14.85 1.72 14.03
C ILE A 124 15.19 3.07 14.66
N PHE A 125 15.04 4.17 13.92
CA PHE A 125 15.30 5.53 14.43
C PHE A 125 14.37 5.89 15.60
N LEU A 126 13.09 5.52 15.52
CA LEU A 126 12.16 5.70 16.65
C LEU A 126 12.64 4.96 17.90
N LYS A 127 13.07 3.71 17.78
CA LYS A 127 13.63 2.94 18.91
C LYS A 127 14.90 3.54 19.49
N GLN A 128 15.64 4.32 18.72
CA GLN A 128 16.82 5.08 19.18
C GLN A 128 16.46 6.37 19.93
N GLY A 129 15.17 6.73 19.98
CA GLY A 129 14.65 7.90 20.68
C GLY A 129 14.56 9.16 19.82
N ASP A 130 14.70 9.05 18.51
CA ASP A 130 14.53 10.18 17.61
C ASP A 130 13.06 10.66 17.59
N SER A 131 12.84 11.96 17.44
CA SER A 131 11.50 12.53 17.33
C SER A 131 10.79 12.07 16.05
N VAL A 132 9.47 11.98 16.08
CA VAL A 132 8.65 11.58 14.89
C VAL A 132 8.94 12.50 13.69
N LEU A 133 9.18 13.77 13.93
CA LEU A 133 9.50 14.75 12.88
C LEU A 133 10.88 14.44 12.27
N ASP A 134 11.90 14.27 13.10
CA ASP A 134 13.26 13.97 12.65
C ASP A 134 13.31 12.64 11.90
N VAL A 135 12.62 11.62 12.42
CA VAL A 135 12.51 10.32 11.78
C VAL A 135 11.88 10.42 10.39
N SER A 136 10.80 11.19 10.26
CA SER A 136 10.16 11.35 8.95
C SER A 136 11.11 11.93 7.90
N VAL A 137 11.92 12.93 8.29
CA VAL A 137 12.93 13.55 7.42
C VAL A 137 14.08 12.58 7.13
N LYS A 138 14.66 11.97 8.16
CA LYS A 138 15.76 10.99 8.02
C LYS A 138 15.38 9.80 7.14
N ALA A 139 14.13 9.36 7.22
CA ALA A 139 13.59 8.28 6.40
C ALA A 139 13.09 8.71 5.00
N GLY A 140 13.31 9.98 4.62
CA GLY A 140 13.01 10.48 3.29
C GLY A 140 11.53 10.72 3.00
N PHE A 141 10.72 10.99 4.03
CA PHE A 141 9.33 11.37 3.86
C PHE A 141 9.18 12.90 3.87
N VAL A 142 8.66 13.45 2.78
CA VAL A 142 8.42 14.89 2.64
C VAL A 142 7.31 15.37 3.58
N ASN A 143 6.33 14.50 3.88
CA ASN A 143 5.13 14.86 4.65
C ASN A 143 4.97 13.95 5.86
N VAL A 144 5.08 14.55 7.06
CA VAL A 144 4.96 13.84 8.36
C VAL A 144 3.59 13.21 8.56
N LYS A 145 2.51 13.84 8.08
CA LYS A 145 1.15 13.26 8.18
C LYS A 145 1.03 12.02 7.33
N TYR A 146 1.55 12.07 6.10
CA TYR A 146 1.62 10.89 5.23
C TYR A 146 2.47 9.79 5.85
N PHE A 147 3.66 10.12 6.36
CA PHE A 147 4.52 9.19 7.09
C PHE A 147 3.75 8.50 8.21
N SER A 148 3.10 9.27 9.10
CA SER A 148 2.36 8.72 10.23
C SER A 148 1.22 7.79 9.80
N THR A 149 0.55 8.12 8.70
CA THR A 149 -0.54 7.29 8.13
C THR A 149 -0.01 5.96 7.61
N VAL A 150 1.05 5.97 6.78
CA VAL A 150 1.61 4.74 6.20
C VAL A 150 2.34 3.89 7.24
N PHE A 151 2.99 4.53 8.22
CA PHE A 151 3.62 3.85 9.35
C PHE A 151 2.57 3.09 10.19
N LYS A 152 1.48 3.77 10.57
CA LYS A 152 0.38 3.13 11.31
C LYS A 152 -0.25 1.99 10.51
N LYS A 153 -0.41 2.15 9.20
CA LYS A 153 -0.95 1.09 8.32
C LYS A 153 -0.04 -0.13 8.31
N HIS A 154 1.28 0.06 8.35
CA HIS A 154 2.26 -1.03 8.28
C HIS A 154 2.48 -1.71 9.64
N PHE A 155 2.68 -0.94 10.71
CA PHE A 155 3.02 -1.47 12.03
C PHE A 155 1.81 -1.60 12.99
N GLY A 156 0.61 -1.18 12.58
CA GLY A 156 -0.60 -1.21 13.41
C GLY A 156 -0.70 -0.10 14.44
N VAL A 157 0.41 0.59 14.75
CA VAL A 157 0.49 1.66 15.74
C VAL A 157 1.08 2.94 15.16
N SER A 158 0.72 4.09 15.72
CA SER A 158 1.30 5.36 15.26
C SER A 158 2.80 5.47 15.64
N PRO A 159 3.61 6.25 14.90
CA PRO A 159 5.02 6.46 15.23
C PRO A 159 5.24 6.92 16.66
N SER A 160 4.37 7.81 17.18
CA SER A 160 4.45 8.33 18.55
C SER A 160 4.13 7.30 19.64
N LYS A 161 3.56 6.15 19.30
CA LYS A 161 3.28 5.04 20.22
C LYS A 161 4.21 3.84 20.01
N TYR A 162 5.11 3.95 19.05
CA TYR A 162 6.04 2.89 18.71
C TYR A 162 7.32 2.93 19.55
N LEU A 163 7.51 4.04 20.27
CA LEU A 163 8.63 4.32 21.19
C LEU A 163 8.58 3.41 22.40
#